data_16217ece0ced243f10fd8afef905a6c2
#
_entry.id   16217ece0ced243f10fd8afef905a6c2
#
_cell.length_a   1.000
_cell.length_b   1.000
_cell.length_c   1.000
_cell.angle_alpha   90.00
_cell.angle_beta   90.00
_cell.angle_gamma   90.00
#
_symmetry.space_group_name_H-M   'P 1'
#
loop_
_entity.id
_entity.type
_entity.pdbx_description
1 polymer ?
#
loop_
_entity_poly.entity_id
_entity_poly.type
_entity_poly.pdbx_seq_one_letter_code
_entity_poly.pdbx_strand_id
1 'polypeptide(L)'
;MLSVLQEGEFSLILRQSIMDEMRRIIGESGVQSVFYYLDLIKVLHRPAAFQKRLRSMFRSGSPAIEREILFGLYRRLNIPFQEQKGYDFADYVDLAERTFVASVEKRKEEM
;
A
#
# COMPACT_ATOMS: atom_id res chain seq x y z
N MET A 1 -12.33 16.36 -10.61
CA MET A 1 -11.79 16.98 -9.41
C MET A 1 -11.94 16.13 -8.16
N LEU A 2 -13.11 15.54 -7.93
CA LEU A 2 -13.31 14.67 -6.77
C LEU A 2 -12.42 13.42 -6.82
N SER A 3 -12.24 12.81 -7.99
CA SER A 3 -11.37 11.65 -8.14
C SER A 3 -9.91 11.96 -7.82
N VAL A 4 -9.43 13.16 -8.16
CA VAL A 4 -8.06 13.57 -7.84
C VAL A 4 -7.86 13.68 -6.33
N LEU A 5 -8.83 14.26 -5.62
CA LEU A 5 -8.76 14.34 -4.16
C LEU A 5 -8.81 12.96 -3.51
N GLN A 6 -9.63 12.07 -4.06
CA GLN A 6 -9.75 10.70 -3.54
C GLN A 6 -8.48 9.90 -3.79
N GLU A 7 -7.85 10.10 -4.96
CA GLU A 7 -6.56 9.47 -5.26
C GLU A 7 -5.46 9.95 -4.31
N GLY A 8 -5.45 11.27 -4.01
CA GLY A 8 -4.51 11.83 -3.04
C GLY A 8 -4.73 11.27 -1.65
N GLU A 9 -5.99 11.11 -1.25
CA GLU A 9 -6.34 10.52 0.03
C GLU A 9 -5.91 9.06 0.09
N PHE A 10 -6.13 8.29 -0.98
CA PHE A 10 -5.68 6.90 -1.05
C PHE A 10 -4.17 6.81 -0.93
N SER A 11 -3.43 7.69 -1.62
CA SER A 11 -1.97 7.70 -1.57
C SER A 11 -1.45 7.94 -0.15
N LEU A 12 -2.11 8.80 0.61
CA LEU A 12 -1.76 9.03 2.01
C LEU A 12 -2.00 7.79 2.86
N ILE A 13 -3.13 7.12 2.64
CA ILE A 13 -3.45 5.89 3.37
C ILE A 13 -2.46 4.78 3.02
N LEU A 14 -2.11 4.66 1.74
CA LEU A 14 -1.12 3.68 1.29
C LEU A 14 0.24 3.94 1.93
N ARG A 15 0.70 5.18 1.89
CA ARG A 15 1.97 5.56 2.50
C ARG A 15 1.98 5.25 3.99
N GLN A 16 0.91 5.60 4.70
CA GLN A 16 0.78 5.34 6.12
C GLN A 16 0.81 3.84 6.40
N SER A 17 0.13 3.05 5.56
CA SER A 17 0.12 1.60 5.70
C SER A 17 1.52 1.02 5.55
N ILE A 18 2.26 1.45 4.53
CA ILE A 18 3.62 0.99 4.29
C ILE A 18 4.51 1.33 5.48
N MET A 19 4.47 2.57 5.93
CA MET A 19 5.34 3.03 7.02
C MET A 19 5.03 2.32 8.33
N ASP A 20 3.76 2.22 8.68
CA ASP A 20 3.36 1.61 9.95
C ASP A 20 3.64 0.12 9.99
N GLU A 21 3.34 -0.61 8.90
CA GLU A 21 3.59 -2.04 8.88
C GLU A 21 5.08 -2.35 8.85
N MET A 22 5.86 -1.59 8.10
CA MET A 22 7.31 -1.78 8.10
C MET A 22 7.92 -1.44 9.44
N ARG A 23 7.43 -0.37 10.10
CA ARG A 23 7.90 -0.03 11.45
C ARG A 23 7.62 -1.16 12.44
N ARG A 24 6.46 -1.78 12.32
CA ARG A 24 6.09 -2.90 13.18
C ARG A 24 6.99 -4.13 12.94
N ILE A 25 7.38 -4.36 11.69
CA ILE A 25 8.17 -5.53 11.32
C ILE A 25 9.66 -5.35 11.64
N ILE A 26 10.24 -4.20 11.30
CA ILE A 26 11.69 -3.99 11.38
C ILE A 26 12.11 -2.89 12.35
N GLY A 27 11.15 -2.26 13.04
CA GLY A 27 11.44 -1.23 14.02
C GLY A 27 11.71 0.14 13.41
N GLU A 28 11.77 1.17 14.24
CA GLU A 28 11.95 2.55 13.80
C GLU A 28 13.28 2.77 13.10
N SER A 29 14.35 2.29 13.66
CA SER A 29 15.69 2.44 13.06
C SER A 29 15.77 1.71 11.73
N GLY A 30 15.16 0.51 11.66
CA GLY A 30 15.13 -0.27 10.44
C GLY A 30 14.37 0.45 9.33
N VAL A 31 13.22 1.02 9.68
CA VAL A 31 12.42 1.78 8.71
C VAL A 31 13.21 2.95 8.15
N GLN A 32 13.85 3.73 9.01
CA GLN A 32 14.63 4.88 8.56
C GLN A 32 15.76 4.47 7.62
N SER A 33 16.47 3.39 7.95
CA SER A 33 17.54 2.88 7.11
C SER A 33 17.03 2.40 5.76
N VAL A 34 15.94 1.64 5.76
CA VAL A 34 15.36 1.11 4.52
C VAL A 34 14.90 2.24 3.61
N PHE A 35 14.20 3.21 4.15
CA PHE A 35 13.71 4.33 3.35
C PHE A 35 14.86 5.15 2.78
N TYR A 36 15.92 5.33 3.55
CA TYR A 36 17.10 6.05 3.08
C TYR A 36 17.79 5.32 1.93
N TYR A 37 18.09 4.03 2.13
CA TYR A 37 18.86 3.25 1.15
C TYR A 37 18.06 2.94 -0.12
N LEU A 38 16.80 2.64 0.00
CA LEU A 38 15.99 2.25 -1.15
C LEU A 38 15.32 3.43 -1.84
N ASP A 39 15.45 4.64 -1.25
CA ASP A 39 14.79 5.82 -1.79
C ASP A 39 13.29 5.56 -1.98
N LEU A 40 12.69 4.87 -1.00
CA LEU A 40 11.31 4.40 -1.09
C LEU A 40 10.31 5.54 -1.22
N ILE A 41 10.62 6.73 -0.69
CA ILE A 41 9.73 7.87 -0.77
C ILE A 41 9.36 8.17 -2.22
N LYS A 42 10.31 8.03 -3.15
CA LYS A 42 10.07 8.29 -4.57
C LYS A 42 9.14 7.29 -5.24
N VAL A 43 9.02 6.07 -4.68
CA VAL A 43 8.26 5.01 -5.33
C VAL A 43 7.03 4.57 -4.52
N LEU A 44 6.72 5.25 -3.41
CA LEU A 44 5.59 4.86 -2.56
C LEU A 44 4.25 4.92 -3.30
N HIS A 45 4.12 5.80 -4.29
CA HIS A 45 2.90 5.92 -5.09
C HIS A 45 2.94 5.07 -6.36
N ARG A 46 3.98 4.24 -6.52
CA ARG A 46 4.16 3.35 -7.67
C ARG A 46 4.32 1.92 -7.14
N PRO A 47 3.20 1.20 -6.94
CA PRO A 47 3.26 -0.10 -6.26
C PRO A 47 4.19 -1.12 -6.89
N ALA A 48 4.25 -1.19 -8.22
CA ALA A 48 5.14 -2.13 -8.89
C ALA A 48 6.61 -1.78 -8.67
N ALA A 49 6.96 -0.49 -8.71
CA ALA A 49 8.32 -0.05 -8.46
C ALA A 49 8.71 -0.27 -7.00
N PHE A 50 7.79 -0.01 -6.08
CA PHE A 50 7.99 -0.26 -4.67
C PHE A 50 8.25 -1.75 -4.40
N GLN A 51 7.44 -2.62 -4.99
CA GLN A 51 7.59 -4.05 -4.85
C GLN A 51 8.96 -4.52 -5.35
N LYS A 52 9.39 -4.01 -6.49
CA LYS A 52 10.67 -4.37 -7.07
C LYS A 52 11.82 -3.99 -6.13
N ARG A 53 11.76 -2.81 -5.53
CA ARG A 53 12.79 -2.37 -4.59
C ARG A 53 12.79 -3.19 -3.30
N LEU A 54 11.61 -3.51 -2.78
CA LEU A 54 11.52 -4.38 -1.61
C LEU A 54 12.16 -5.74 -1.88
N ARG A 55 11.87 -6.31 -3.05
CA ARG A 55 12.41 -7.61 -3.41
C ARG A 55 13.92 -7.58 -3.59
N SER A 56 14.44 -6.46 -4.07
CA SER A 56 15.87 -6.26 -4.18
C SER A 56 16.57 -6.31 -2.82
N MET A 57 15.94 -5.77 -1.80
CA MET A 57 16.52 -5.73 -0.46
C MET A 57 16.24 -6.98 0.38
N PHE A 58 14.98 -7.41 0.41
CA PHE A 58 14.57 -8.49 1.31
C PHE A 58 14.52 -9.86 0.65
N ARG A 59 14.66 -9.91 -0.68
CA ARG A 59 14.72 -11.15 -1.47
C ARG A 59 13.53 -12.06 -1.13
N SER A 60 13.79 -13.27 -0.65
CA SER A 60 12.73 -14.23 -0.33
C SER A 60 11.85 -13.80 0.85
N GLY A 61 12.30 -12.84 1.64
CA GLY A 61 11.49 -12.27 2.72
C GLY A 61 10.49 -11.23 2.28
N SER A 62 10.62 -10.71 1.05
CA SER A 62 9.75 -9.65 0.56
C SER A 62 8.27 -10.03 0.50
N PRO A 63 7.88 -11.23 0.03
CA PRO A 63 6.45 -11.58 -0.02
C PRO A 63 5.74 -11.47 1.33
N ALA A 64 6.39 -11.85 2.42
CA ALA A 64 5.79 -11.74 3.74
C ALA A 64 5.57 -10.28 4.14
N ILE A 65 6.54 -9.41 3.83
CA ILE A 65 6.43 -7.98 4.11
C ILE A 65 5.30 -7.36 3.27
N GLU A 66 5.26 -7.70 1.98
CA GLU A 66 4.22 -7.22 1.07
C GLU A 66 2.83 -7.59 1.57
N ARG A 67 2.69 -8.82 2.05
CA ARG A 67 1.42 -9.32 2.57
C ARG A 67 0.96 -8.54 3.81
N GLU A 68 1.88 -8.29 4.72
CA GLU A 68 1.56 -7.51 5.92
C GLU A 68 1.14 -6.08 5.58
N ILE A 69 1.81 -5.47 4.60
CA ILE A 69 1.44 -4.14 4.14
C ILE A 69 0.03 -4.16 3.56
N LEU A 70 -0.29 -5.17 2.74
CA LEU A 70 -1.61 -5.31 2.14
C LEU A 70 -2.69 -5.50 3.20
N PHE A 71 -2.45 -6.33 4.19
CA PHE A 71 -3.40 -6.52 5.29
C PHE A 71 -3.64 -5.20 6.02
N GLY A 72 -2.60 -4.44 6.30
CA GLY A 72 -2.71 -3.14 6.93
C GLY A 72 -3.49 -2.13 6.08
N LEU A 73 -3.22 -2.10 4.78
CA LEU A 73 -3.91 -1.23 3.84
C LEU A 73 -5.41 -1.54 3.79
N TYR A 74 -5.75 -2.81 3.57
CA TYR A 74 -7.14 -3.24 3.45
C TYR A 74 -7.92 -2.98 4.74
N ARG A 75 -7.27 -3.21 5.90
CA ARG A 75 -7.88 -2.94 7.19
C ARG A 75 -8.19 -1.45 7.35
N ARG A 76 -7.25 -0.58 6.98
CA ARG A 76 -7.46 0.88 7.09
C ARG A 76 -8.57 1.37 6.17
N LEU A 77 -8.74 0.73 5.03
CA LEU A 77 -9.79 1.07 4.07
C LEU A 77 -11.12 0.39 4.39
N ASN A 78 -11.14 -0.48 5.39
CA ASN A 78 -12.31 -1.26 5.77
C ASN A 78 -12.81 -2.14 4.61
N ILE A 79 -11.86 -2.74 3.90
CA ILE A 79 -12.13 -3.65 2.78
C ILE A 79 -11.68 -5.05 3.20
N PRO A 80 -12.52 -6.09 3.06
CA PRO A 80 -12.06 -7.45 3.36
C PRO A 80 -11.00 -7.89 2.37
N PHE A 81 -9.92 -8.46 2.89
CA PHE A 81 -8.85 -8.97 2.04
C PHE A 81 -9.19 -10.39 1.61
N GLN A 82 -9.21 -10.62 0.30
CA GLN A 82 -9.45 -11.93 -0.26
C GLN A 82 -8.35 -12.25 -1.26
N GLU A 83 -7.73 -13.40 -1.14
CA GLU A 83 -6.69 -13.81 -2.06
C GLU A 83 -7.25 -14.02 -3.46
N GLN A 84 -6.53 -13.48 -4.45
CA GLN A 84 -6.89 -13.59 -5.85
C GLN A 84 -5.77 -14.31 -6.58
N LYS A 85 -6.12 -15.37 -7.29
CA LYS A 85 -5.14 -16.13 -8.04
C LYS A 85 -4.48 -15.25 -9.11
N GLY A 86 -3.15 -15.26 -9.14
CA GLY A 86 -2.40 -14.51 -10.13
C GLY A 86 -2.15 -13.05 -9.78
N TYR A 87 -2.68 -12.57 -8.64
CA TYR A 87 -2.44 -11.20 -8.23
C TYR A 87 -1.08 -11.06 -7.55
N ASP A 88 -0.37 -9.99 -7.87
CA ASP A 88 0.80 -9.58 -7.11
C ASP A 88 0.47 -8.34 -6.26
N PHE A 89 1.48 -7.78 -5.62
CA PHE A 89 1.31 -6.63 -4.73
C PHE A 89 0.63 -5.46 -5.43
N ALA A 90 1.09 -5.13 -6.64
CA ALA A 90 0.54 -3.99 -7.38
C ALA A 90 -0.92 -4.21 -7.75
N ASP A 91 -1.31 -5.45 -8.08
CA ASP A 91 -2.70 -5.76 -8.40
C ASP A 91 -3.62 -5.56 -7.21
N TYR A 92 -3.19 -5.98 -6.02
CA TYR A 92 -3.96 -5.79 -4.79
C TYR A 92 -4.08 -4.32 -4.41
N VAL A 93 -3.02 -3.54 -4.61
CA VAL A 93 -3.07 -2.10 -4.33
C VAL A 93 -4.04 -1.41 -5.29
N ASP A 94 -3.99 -1.78 -6.57
CA ASP A 94 -4.90 -1.24 -7.58
C ASP A 94 -6.35 -1.57 -7.26
N LEU A 95 -6.62 -2.80 -6.86
CA LEU A 95 -7.97 -3.23 -6.47
C LEU A 95 -8.46 -2.42 -5.26
N ALA A 96 -7.60 -2.21 -4.28
CA ALA A 96 -7.94 -1.43 -3.09
C ALA A 96 -8.27 0.01 -3.46
N GLU A 97 -7.49 0.61 -4.36
CA GLU A 97 -7.73 1.98 -4.80
C GLU A 97 -9.07 2.12 -5.51
N ARG A 98 -9.33 1.24 -6.46
CA ARG A 98 -10.59 1.26 -7.21
C ARG A 98 -11.80 1.06 -6.28
N THR A 99 -11.68 0.16 -5.33
CA THR A 99 -12.75 -0.12 -4.37
C THR A 99 -12.98 1.09 -3.46
N PHE A 100 -11.89 1.71 -3.00
CA PHE A 100 -11.97 2.90 -2.14
C PHE A 100 -12.63 4.07 -2.87
N VAL A 101 -12.20 4.36 -4.10
CA VAL A 101 -12.75 5.46 -4.89
C VAL A 101 -14.25 5.23 -5.15
N ALA A 102 -14.63 4.02 -5.55
CA ALA A 102 -16.04 3.68 -5.79
C ALA A 102 -16.88 3.84 -4.52
N SER A 103 -16.34 3.45 -3.37
CA SER A 103 -17.04 3.56 -2.10
C SER A 103 -17.29 5.01 -1.70
N VAL A 104 -16.28 5.88 -1.90
CA VAL A 104 -16.40 7.30 -1.57
C VAL A 104 -17.41 7.99 -2.52
N GLU A 105 -17.35 7.67 -3.81
CA GLU A 105 -18.30 8.22 -4.78
C GLU A 105 -19.74 7.81 -4.47
N LYS A 106 -19.93 6.55 -4.08
CA LYS A 106 -21.26 6.05 -3.70
C LYS A 106 -21.82 6.79 -2.48
N ARG A 107 -20.98 7.05 -1.48
CA ARG A 107 -21.40 7.82 -0.31
C ARG A 107 -21.84 9.23 -0.67
N LYS A 108 -21.18 9.86 -1.62
CA LYS A 108 -21.53 11.20 -2.06
C LYS A 108 -22.85 11.23 -2.81
N GLU A 109 -23.14 10.19 -3.59
CA GLU A 109 -24.42 10.08 -4.31
C GLU A 109 -25.59 9.90 -3.37
N GLU A 110 -25.37 9.28 -2.21
CA GLU A 110 -26.41 9.05 -1.22
C GLU A 110 -26.71 10.29 -0.36
N MET A 111 -25.84 11.29 -0.42
CA MET A 111 -26.03 12.54 0.30
C MET A 111 -26.61 13.62 -0.58
#